data_db09dfbf528302a838312feaa2674c53
#
_entry.id   db09dfbf528302a838312feaa2674c53
#
_cell.length_a   1.000
_cell.length_b   1.000
_cell.length_c   1.000
_cell.angle_alpha   90.00
_cell.angle_beta   90.00
_cell.angle_gamma   90.00
#
_symmetry.space_group_name_H-M   'P 1'
#
loop_
_entity.id
_entity.type
_entity.pdbx_description
1 polymer ?
#
loop_
_entity_poly.entity_id
_entity_poly.type
_entity_poly.pdbx_seq_one_letter_code
_entity_poly.pdbx_strand_id
1 'polypeptide(L)'
;MLLLFQRPVGPIAHAVEHITFHQGYRPPHAREVFVPDGGVELVIDLSDAPKERWHDEHGDRFDSHRRGWVSGMRTSRIVIGTGSGAPMLVLRLRPGTLPVLTRLPASELNDQVVDLDLLLGAPFTTARDRLGEALDVHGAQGVMDSAEAILAPLFPQQHRSDDRVRIALRALRERNGMGTVTSISRDLGCSQKHLNDLFHRHFGLGPKRYGTLLRFQSLLQRLEMTTGPDWAQLALEHGFYDQSHMTNVFRTMTGHTPSGYMANRGPFLNWLPVVEAR
;
A
#
# COMPACT_ATOMS: atom_id res chain seq x y z
N MET A 1 17.67 10.56 -8.21
CA MET A 1 16.59 10.35 -7.23
C MET A 1 17.18 10.26 -5.83
N LEU A 2 16.70 11.06 -4.87
CA LEU A 2 16.99 10.91 -3.45
C LEU A 2 15.92 10.00 -2.83
N LEU A 3 16.34 9.04 -2.01
CA LEU A 3 15.47 8.14 -1.27
C LEU A 3 16.02 7.97 0.15
N LEU A 4 15.24 8.35 1.16
CA LEU A 4 15.55 8.15 2.57
C LEU A 4 14.49 7.22 3.19
N PHE A 5 14.90 6.38 4.13
CA PHE A 5 14.04 5.42 4.80
C PHE A 5 14.29 5.44 6.31
N GLN A 6 13.21 5.39 7.10
CA GLN A 6 13.27 5.37 8.57
C GLN A 6 12.15 4.49 9.14
N ARG A 7 12.48 3.72 10.17
CA ARG A 7 11.46 3.08 11.03
C ARG A 7 11.23 3.96 12.26
N PRO A 8 10.00 4.41 12.48
CA PRO A 8 9.67 5.20 13.67
C PRO A 8 9.99 4.43 14.95
N VAL A 9 10.57 5.14 15.92
CA VAL A 9 10.84 4.63 17.28
C VAL A 9 10.18 5.49 18.36
N GLY A 10 9.63 6.64 17.95
CA GLY A 10 8.99 7.65 18.79
C GLY A 10 7.45 7.54 18.80
N PRO A 11 6.77 8.68 18.89
CA PRO A 11 5.34 8.76 19.21
C PRO A 11 4.41 8.09 18.19
N ILE A 12 4.83 7.91 16.94
CA ILE A 12 3.99 7.29 15.89
C ILE A 12 4.38 5.84 15.59
N ALA A 13 5.35 5.26 16.29
CA ALA A 13 5.82 3.89 16.07
C ALA A 13 4.74 2.82 16.22
N HIS A 14 3.68 3.10 17.01
CA HIS A 14 2.53 2.21 17.18
C HIS A 14 1.60 2.17 15.96
N ALA A 15 1.62 3.21 15.11
CA ALA A 15 0.72 3.45 13.99
C ALA A 15 1.40 3.32 12.62
N VAL A 16 2.69 3.67 12.55
CA VAL A 16 3.47 3.71 11.30
C VAL A 16 4.53 2.62 11.32
N GLU A 17 4.63 1.86 10.24
CA GLU A 17 5.61 0.79 10.06
C GLU A 17 6.96 1.35 9.61
N HIS A 18 6.92 2.24 8.62
CA HIS A 18 8.08 2.98 8.13
C HIS A 18 7.66 4.29 7.45
N ILE A 19 8.62 5.19 7.35
CA ILE A 19 8.54 6.46 6.63
C ILE A 19 9.56 6.41 5.50
N THR A 20 9.15 6.83 4.32
CA THR A 20 10.01 6.99 3.15
C THR A 20 9.89 8.42 2.64
N PHE A 21 11.01 9.09 2.48
CA PHE A 21 11.07 10.36 1.74
C PHE A 21 11.70 10.11 0.38
N HIS A 22 11.08 10.60 -0.68
CA HIS A 22 11.66 10.56 -2.01
C HIS A 22 11.51 11.88 -2.75
N GLN A 23 12.49 12.19 -3.59
CA GLN A 23 12.54 13.40 -4.41
C GLN A 23 13.34 13.15 -5.69
N GLY A 24 12.93 13.80 -6.77
CA GLY A 24 13.68 13.76 -8.04
C GLY A 24 13.50 12.46 -8.82
N TYR A 25 12.43 11.68 -8.57
CA TYR A 25 12.07 10.54 -9.40
C TYR A 25 11.45 11.03 -10.71
N ARG A 26 12.16 10.81 -11.81
CA ARG A 26 11.75 11.20 -13.16
C ARG A 26 12.10 10.07 -14.13
N PRO A 27 11.29 9.02 -14.19
CA PRO A 27 11.50 7.94 -15.13
C PRO A 27 11.22 8.40 -16.58
N PRO A 28 11.68 7.66 -17.59
CA PRO A 28 11.47 8.01 -19.00
C PRO A 28 10.03 7.79 -19.50
N HIS A 29 9.16 7.22 -18.69
CA HIS A 29 7.74 6.97 -18.99
C HIS A 29 6.84 7.92 -18.17
N ALA A 30 5.68 8.26 -18.74
CA ALA A 30 4.74 9.22 -18.12
C ALA A 30 3.85 8.60 -17.06
N ARG A 31 3.63 7.28 -17.11
CA ARG A 31 2.72 6.56 -16.21
C ARG A 31 3.34 5.28 -15.70
N GLU A 32 2.93 4.88 -14.51
CA GLU A 32 3.28 3.60 -13.87
C GLU A 32 2.05 2.91 -13.31
N VAL A 33 2.06 1.59 -13.43
CA VAL A 33 1.13 0.72 -12.72
C VAL A 33 1.73 0.36 -11.38
N PHE A 34 1.03 0.67 -10.31
CA PHE A 34 1.34 0.17 -8.98
C PHE A 34 0.43 -0.99 -8.64
N VAL A 35 1.01 -2.14 -8.30
CA VAL A 35 0.26 -3.36 -7.98
C VAL A 35 0.02 -3.49 -6.47
N PRO A 36 -1.10 -4.11 -6.05
CA PRO A 36 -1.45 -4.26 -4.64
C PRO A 36 -0.37 -4.97 -3.84
N ASP A 37 0.13 -4.35 -2.79
CA ASP A 37 1.20 -4.86 -1.92
C ASP A 37 0.73 -5.25 -0.51
N GLY A 38 -0.57 -5.13 -0.26
CA GLY A 38 -1.17 -5.47 1.03
C GLY A 38 -1.00 -4.41 2.11
N GLY A 39 -0.68 -3.19 1.73
CA GLY A 39 -0.55 -2.09 2.66
C GLY A 39 -1.48 -0.91 2.41
N VAL A 40 -1.47 -0.02 3.37
CA VAL A 40 -2.12 1.28 3.32
C VAL A 40 -1.06 2.34 3.49
N GLU A 41 -1.09 3.34 2.63
CA GLU A 41 -0.12 4.42 2.65
C GLU A 41 -0.79 5.77 2.80
N LEU A 42 -0.20 6.61 3.66
CA LEU A 42 -0.40 8.05 3.62
C LEU A 42 0.73 8.66 2.80
N VAL A 43 0.36 9.42 1.79
CA VAL A 43 1.30 10.19 0.98
C VAL A 43 1.11 11.66 1.29
N ILE A 44 2.19 12.34 1.66
CA ILE A 44 2.23 13.79 1.91
C ILE A 44 3.14 14.40 0.85
N ASP A 45 2.54 15.14 -0.07
CA ASP A 45 3.26 15.87 -1.10
C ASP A 45 3.66 17.25 -0.55
N LEU A 46 4.96 17.51 -0.52
CA LEU A 46 5.52 18.78 -0.06
C LEU A 46 5.66 19.80 -1.20
N SER A 47 5.11 19.49 -2.39
CA SER A 47 4.91 20.43 -3.50
C SER A 47 3.46 20.82 -3.65
N ASP A 48 3.18 21.82 -4.48
CA ASP A 48 1.81 22.21 -4.84
C ASP A 48 1.38 21.65 -6.22
N ALA A 49 2.23 20.86 -6.86
CA ALA A 49 1.95 20.26 -8.15
C ALA A 49 0.92 19.12 -8.01
N PRO A 50 -0.11 19.09 -8.87
CA PRO A 50 -1.08 17.99 -8.84
C PRO A 50 -0.41 16.65 -9.17
N LYS A 51 -0.94 15.59 -8.58
CA LYS A 51 -0.59 14.21 -8.90
C LYS A 51 -1.79 13.53 -9.54
N GLU A 52 -1.54 12.82 -10.59
CA GLU A 52 -2.56 12.22 -11.42
C GLU A 52 -2.71 10.74 -11.09
N ARG A 53 -3.94 10.33 -10.83
CA ARG A 53 -4.36 8.94 -10.77
C ARG A 53 -5.20 8.64 -12.00
N TRP A 54 -4.69 7.84 -12.90
CA TRP A 54 -5.34 7.51 -14.15
C TRP A 54 -6.32 6.35 -13.98
N HIS A 55 -7.45 6.40 -14.69
CA HIS A 55 -8.47 5.36 -14.64
C HIS A 55 -8.03 4.07 -15.36
N ASP A 56 -7.19 4.22 -16.37
CA ASP A 56 -6.56 3.12 -17.09
C ASP A 56 -5.16 3.49 -17.61
N GLU A 57 -4.45 2.51 -18.18
CA GLU A 57 -3.06 2.67 -18.60
C GLU A 57 -2.91 3.60 -19.81
N HIS A 58 -3.87 3.60 -20.75
CA HIS A 58 -3.77 4.29 -22.04
C HIS A 58 -4.88 5.33 -22.26
N GLY A 59 -5.82 5.46 -21.34
CA GLY A 59 -6.91 6.42 -21.43
C GLY A 59 -6.50 7.85 -21.13
N ASP A 60 -7.45 8.75 -21.24
CA ASP A 60 -7.32 10.20 -21.07
C ASP A 60 -7.97 10.73 -19.77
N ARG A 61 -8.64 9.85 -19.01
CA ARG A 61 -9.34 10.22 -17.76
C ARG A 61 -8.47 9.98 -16.55
N PHE A 62 -8.36 10.99 -15.70
CA PHE A 62 -7.65 10.92 -14.42
C PHE A 62 -8.34 11.75 -13.33
N ASP A 63 -8.09 11.36 -12.09
CA ASP A 63 -8.34 12.15 -10.89
C ASP A 63 -7.06 12.88 -10.51
N SER A 64 -7.19 14.08 -9.94
CA SER A 64 -6.05 14.89 -9.51
C SER A 64 -6.05 15.05 -7.99
N HIS A 65 -4.94 14.72 -7.36
CA HIS A 65 -4.71 14.83 -5.93
C HIS A 65 -3.63 15.85 -5.63
N ARG A 66 -3.77 16.58 -4.52
CA ARG A 66 -2.80 17.60 -4.09
C ARG A 66 -2.52 17.48 -2.61
N ARG A 67 -1.35 17.97 -2.18
CA ARG A 67 -0.94 18.11 -0.78
C ARG A 67 -0.79 16.80 -0.01
N GLY A 68 -1.70 15.88 -0.14
CA GLY A 68 -1.60 14.55 0.44
C GLY A 68 -2.88 13.77 0.33
N TRP A 69 -2.73 12.44 0.33
CA TRP A 69 -3.83 11.49 0.21
C TRP A 69 -3.54 10.20 0.96
N VAL A 70 -4.59 9.48 1.27
CA VAL A 70 -4.49 8.08 1.66
C VAL A 70 -4.79 7.19 0.47
N SER A 71 -3.94 6.21 0.21
CA SER A 71 -4.25 5.07 -0.63
C SER A 71 -4.68 3.93 0.27
N GLY A 72 -5.98 3.60 0.24
CA GLY A 72 -6.55 2.49 1.01
C GLY A 72 -6.04 1.14 0.53
N MET A 73 -6.43 0.06 1.23
CA MET A 73 -6.08 -1.30 0.83
C MET A 73 -6.53 -1.57 -0.60
N ARG A 74 -5.59 -1.95 -1.45
CA ARG A 74 -5.84 -2.19 -2.87
C ARG A 74 -6.11 -3.68 -3.13
N THR A 75 -7.05 -3.93 -4.02
CA THR A 75 -7.37 -5.27 -4.53
C THR A 75 -7.15 -5.41 -6.02
N SER A 76 -6.88 -4.28 -6.69
CA SER A 76 -6.52 -4.16 -8.08
C SER A 76 -5.42 -3.10 -8.25
N ARG A 77 -4.77 -3.12 -9.40
CA ARG A 77 -3.74 -2.13 -9.74
C ARG A 77 -4.29 -0.71 -9.78
N ILE A 78 -3.39 0.23 -9.59
CA ILE A 78 -3.64 1.66 -9.80
C ILE A 78 -2.62 2.20 -10.81
N VAL A 79 -3.02 3.15 -11.64
CA VAL A 79 -2.15 3.83 -12.60
C VAL A 79 -1.91 5.25 -12.12
N ILE A 80 -0.66 5.64 -12.02
CA ILE A 80 -0.26 6.96 -11.54
C ILE A 80 0.64 7.66 -12.55
N GLY A 81 0.59 9.00 -12.55
CA GLY A 81 1.53 9.83 -13.29
C GLY A 81 2.87 9.96 -12.57
N THR A 82 3.98 9.99 -13.33
CA THR A 82 5.35 9.95 -12.80
C THR A 82 6.11 11.28 -12.84
N GLY A 83 5.60 12.27 -13.54
CA GLY A 83 6.39 13.37 -14.12
C GLY A 83 6.95 14.46 -13.20
N SER A 84 6.54 14.60 -11.94
CA SER A 84 6.87 15.80 -11.17
C SER A 84 8.25 15.81 -10.49
N GLY A 85 8.75 14.64 -10.10
CA GLY A 85 9.94 14.54 -9.25
C GLY A 85 9.83 15.28 -7.90
N ALA A 86 8.60 15.55 -7.46
CA ALA A 86 8.31 16.31 -6.26
C ALA A 86 8.82 15.62 -4.98
N PRO A 87 9.15 16.40 -3.93
CA PRO A 87 9.44 15.85 -2.62
C PRO A 87 8.16 15.28 -2.01
N MET A 88 8.17 14.01 -1.67
CA MET A 88 7.05 13.31 -1.03
C MET A 88 7.50 12.52 0.18
N LEU A 89 6.69 12.56 1.22
CA LEU A 89 6.82 11.72 2.41
C LEU A 89 5.71 10.66 2.37
N VAL A 90 6.09 9.40 2.40
CA VAL A 90 5.17 8.26 2.36
C VAL A 90 5.25 7.52 3.68
N LEU A 91 4.12 7.38 4.36
CA LEU A 91 3.99 6.65 5.61
C LEU A 91 3.27 5.34 5.34
N ARG A 92 3.94 4.22 5.57
CA ARG A 92 3.31 2.90 5.59
C ARG A 92 2.61 2.70 6.92
N LEU A 93 1.30 2.61 6.90
CA LEU A 93 0.52 2.42 8.11
C LEU A 93 0.59 0.96 8.60
N ARG A 94 0.68 0.80 9.91
CA ARG A 94 0.46 -0.52 10.52
C ARG A 94 -0.97 -0.96 10.32
N PRO A 95 -1.21 -2.27 10.16
CA PRO A 95 -2.54 -2.82 10.04
C PRO A 95 -3.48 -2.37 11.17
N GLY A 96 -4.68 -1.91 10.80
CA GLY A 96 -5.68 -1.42 11.75
C GLY A 96 -5.55 0.06 12.14
N THR A 97 -4.52 0.77 11.69
CA THR A 97 -4.36 2.21 11.97
C THR A 97 -5.37 3.07 11.22
N LEU A 98 -5.68 2.73 9.97
CA LEU A 98 -6.52 3.56 9.10
C LEU A 98 -7.89 3.89 9.72
N PRO A 99 -8.66 2.93 10.28
CA PRO A 99 -9.95 3.26 10.90
C PRO A 99 -9.86 4.18 12.11
N VAL A 100 -8.75 4.13 12.83
CA VAL A 100 -8.53 5.00 14.00
C VAL A 100 -8.19 6.41 13.57
N LEU A 101 -7.39 6.53 12.55
CA LEU A 101 -6.97 7.80 11.98
C LEU A 101 -8.15 8.54 11.32
N THR A 102 -8.96 7.83 10.53
CA THR A 102 -10.02 8.43 9.71
C THR A 102 -11.39 8.39 10.37
N ARG A 103 -11.58 7.59 11.43
CA ARG A 103 -12.86 7.26 12.05
C ARG A 103 -13.87 6.57 11.13
N LEU A 104 -13.39 6.04 10.01
CA LEU A 104 -14.16 5.27 9.03
C LEU A 104 -13.73 3.80 9.07
N PRO A 105 -14.63 2.84 8.82
CA PRO A 105 -14.22 1.46 8.55
C PRO A 105 -13.23 1.41 7.37
N ALA A 106 -12.19 0.60 7.46
CA ALA A 106 -11.20 0.48 6.38
C ALA A 106 -11.84 0.06 5.04
N SER A 107 -12.98 -0.67 5.08
CA SER A 107 -13.72 -1.08 3.88
C SER A 107 -14.27 0.07 3.04
N GLU A 108 -14.50 1.24 3.63
CA GLU A 108 -14.97 2.42 2.89
C GLU A 108 -13.87 3.09 2.05
N LEU A 109 -12.62 2.79 2.39
CA LEU A 109 -11.45 3.35 1.71
C LEU A 109 -10.75 2.34 0.78
N ASN A 110 -11.30 1.13 0.64
CA ASN A 110 -10.73 0.12 -0.25
C ASN A 110 -10.77 0.57 -1.70
N ASP A 111 -9.65 0.33 -2.41
CA ASP A 111 -9.47 0.70 -3.81
C ASP A 111 -9.70 2.21 -4.08
N GLN A 112 -9.75 3.03 -2.99
CA GLN A 112 -9.92 4.48 -3.08
C GLN A 112 -8.59 5.21 -2.83
N VAL A 113 -8.47 6.38 -3.43
CA VAL A 113 -7.50 7.42 -3.08
C VAL A 113 -8.31 8.62 -2.61
N VAL A 114 -8.10 9.05 -1.37
CA VAL A 114 -8.88 10.12 -0.75
C VAL A 114 -7.94 11.17 -0.17
N ASP A 115 -8.20 12.42 -0.48
CA ASP A 115 -7.38 13.54 -0.02
C ASP A 115 -7.41 13.68 1.51
N LEU A 116 -6.25 13.89 2.10
CA LEU A 116 -6.09 13.98 3.57
C LEU A 116 -6.73 15.25 4.14
N ASP A 117 -6.85 16.31 3.36
CA ASP A 117 -7.59 17.52 3.77
C ASP A 117 -9.06 17.20 4.06
N LEU A 118 -9.68 16.28 3.29
CA LEU A 118 -11.07 15.85 3.51
C LEU A 118 -11.22 14.95 4.75
N LEU A 119 -10.22 14.13 5.04
CA LEU A 119 -10.27 13.15 6.13
C LEU A 119 -9.83 13.71 7.47
N LEU A 120 -8.81 14.57 7.47
CA LEU A 120 -8.13 15.03 8.67
C LEU A 120 -8.21 16.56 8.89
N GLY A 121 -8.57 17.33 7.86
CA GLY A 121 -8.75 18.77 7.96
C GLY A 121 -7.51 19.55 8.41
N ALA A 122 -7.73 20.59 9.22
CA ALA A 122 -6.69 21.50 9.69
C ALA A 122 -5.48 20.83 10.38
N PRO A 123 -5.62 19.77 11.18
CA PRO A 123 -4.46 19.05 11.73
C PRO A 123 -3.49 18.56 10.66
N PHE A 124 -3.99 18.01 9.54
CA PHE A 124 -3.16 17.58 8.42
C PHE A 124 -2.48 18.77 7.75
N THR A 125 -3.24 19.83 7.45
CA THR A 125 -2.72 21.06 6.82
C THR A 125 -1.54 21.62 7.63
N THR A 126 -1.72 21.77 8.95
CA THR A 126 -0.68 22.26 9.85
C THR A 126 0.57 21.35 9.84
N ALA A 127 0.37 20.03 9.88
CA ALA A 127 1.50 19.09 9.86
C ALA A 127 2.26 19.15 8.52
N ARG A 128 1.55 19.24 7.39
CA ARG A 128 2.17 19.37 6.07
C ARG A 128 2.98 20.66 5.94
N ASP A 129 2.42 21.79 6.38
CA ASP A 129 3.10 23.09 6.30
C ASP A 129 4.40 23.09 7.13
N ARG A 130 4.38 22.52 8.33
CA ARG A 130 5.59 22.33 9.16
C ARG A 130 6.62 21.40 8.52
N LEU A 131 6.19 20.35 7.82
CA LEU A 131 7.11 19.50 7.05
C LEU A 131 7.71 20.23 5.86
N GLY A 132 6.93 21.11 5.20
CA GLY A 132 7.40 22.01 4.15
C GLY A 132 8.47 22.97 4.68
N GLU A 133 8.22 23.63 5.81
CA GLU A 133 9.21 24.48 6.49
C GLU A 133 10.51 23.73 6.85
N ALA A 134 10.36 22.50 7.34
CA ALA A 134 11.53 21.65 7.64
C ALA A 134 12.33 21.30 6.38
N LEU A 135 11.64 21.08 5.25
CA LEU A 135 12.27 20.84 3.95
C LEU A 135 13.07 22.07 3.49
N ASP A 136 12.46 23.27 3.57
CA ASP A 136 13.06 24.51 3.11
C ASP A 136 14.28 24.92 3.95
N VAL A 137 14.24 24.70 5.27
CA VAL A 137 15.30 25.13 6.20
C VAL A 137 16.40 24.06 6.35
N HIS A 138 16.04 22.80 6.42
CA HIS A 138 16.93 21.70 6.78
C HIS A 138 17.04 20.60 5.72
N GLY A 139 16.37 20.76 4.58
CA GLY A 139 16.36 19.77 3.49
C GLY A 139 15.68 18.45 3.86
N ALA A 140 15.88 17.45 3.03
CA ALA A 140 15.24 16.14 3.17
C ALA A 140 15.54 15.44 4.51
N GLN A 141 16.76 15.58 5.05
CA GLN A 141 17.12 15.00 6.34
C GLN A 141 16.36 15.67 7.48
N GLY A 142 16.18 16.98 7.44
CA GLY A 142 15.39 17.71 8.43
C GLY A 142 13.92 17.29 8.44
N VAL A 143 13.35 16.96 7.27
CA VAL A 143 12.00 16.36 7.19
C VAL A 143 11.99 15.02 7.92
N MET A 144 12.94 14.13 7.65
CA MET A 144 13.00 12.82 8.27
C MET A 144 13.18 12.89 9.80
N ASP A 145 14.06 13.76 10.26
CA ASP A 145 14.37 13.92 11.70
C ASP A 145 13.18 14.50 12.49
N SER A 146 12.36 15.34 11.86
CA SER A 146 11.22 16.01 12.50
C SER A 146 9.87 15.32 12.26
N ALA A 147 9.77 14.40 11.30
CA ALA A 147 8.51 13.80 10.85
C ALA A 147 7.69 13.18 11.99
N GLU A 148 8.32 12.41 12.89
CA GLU A 148 7.59 11.77 13.99
C GLU A 148 6.94 12.79 14.95
N ALA A 149 7.66 13.83 15.30
CA ALA A 149 7.16 14.88 16.20
C ALA A 149 6.06 15.72 15.55
N ILE A 150 6.24 16.07 14.26
CA ILE A 150 5.28 16.88 13.50
C ILE A 150 3.97 16.09 13.27
N LEU A 151 4.07 14.81 12.96
CA LEU A 151 2.94 13.96 12.62
C LEU A 151 2.24 13.35 13.85
N ALA A 152 2.88 13.35 15.02
CA ALA A 152 2.32 12.75 16.23
C ALA A 152 0.88 13.20 16.56
N PRO A 153 0.48 14.47 16.39
CA PRO A 153 -0.89 14.91 16.67
C PRO A 153 -1.96 14.25 15.78
N LEU A 154 -1.57 13.71 14.62
CA LEU A 154 -2.49 13.01 13.71
C LEU A 154 -2.81 11.59 14.20
N PHE A 155 -1.92 10.97 15.00
CA PHE A 155 -2.03 9.58 15.41
C PHE A 155 -2.45 9.46 16.88
N PRO A 156 -3.71 9.09 17.19
CA PRO A 156 -4.16 8.90 18.57
C PRO A 156 -3.32 7.86 19.29
N GLN A 157 -2.86 8.18 20.51
CA GLN A 157 -1.97 7.34 21.33
C GLN A 157 -2.62 6.05 21.83
N GLN A 158 -3.94 6.00 21.89
CA GLN A 158 -4.70 4.85 22.39
C GLN A 158 -5.38 4.11 21.25
N HIS A 159 -4.62 3.28 20.54
CA HIS A 159 -5.22 2.29 19.65
C HIS A 159 -4.87 0.89 20.12
N ARG A 160 -5.80 0.22 20.79
CA ARG A 160 -5.77 -1.24 20.93
C ARG A 160 -6.52 -1.83 19.74
N SER A 161 -5.81 -2.26 18.71
CA SER A 161 -6.38 -3.19 17.75
C SER A 161 -6.87 -4.43 18.53
N ASP A 162 -8.02 -4.98 18.14
CA ASP A 162 -8.48 -6.25 18.72
C ASP A 162 -7.36 -7.29 18.57
N ASP A 163 -6.91 -7.87 19.70
CA ASP A 163 -5.81 -8.83 19.70
C ASP A 163 -6.05 -10.00 18.75
N ARG A 164 -7.32 -10.40 18.55
CA ARG A 164 -7.70 -11.45 17.60
C ARG A 164 -7.34 -11.08 16.18
N VAL A 165 -7.55 -9.83 15.79
CA VAL A 165 -7.19 -9.33 14.46
C VAL A 165 -5.69 -9.38 14.24
N ARG A 166 -4.92 -8.95 15.24
CA ARG A 166 -3.45 -8.97 15.21
C ARG A 166 -2.90 -10.40 15.11
N ILE A 167 -3.47 -11.34 15.88
CA ILE A 167 -3.08 -12.76 15.86
C ILE A 167 -3.44 -13.39 14.51
N ALA A 168 -4.67 -13.16 14.01
CA ALA A 168 -5.10 -13.68 12.72
C ALA A 168 -4.25 -13.16 11.55
N LEU A 169 -3.93 -11.86 11.57
CA LEU A 169 -3.07 -11.25 10.58
C LEU A 169 -1.67 -11.87 10.58
N ARG A 170 -1.11 -12.07 11.78
CA ARG A 170 0.19 -12.71 11.95
C ARG A 170 0.16 -14.14 11.38
N ALA A 171 -0.85 -14.93 11.74
CA ALA A 171 -1.00 -16.30 11.25
C ALA A 171 -1.12 -16.37 9.70
N LEU A 172 -1.83 -15.42 9.08
CA LEU A 172 -1.91 -15.33 7.62
C LEU A 172 -0.56 -14.94 6.99
N ARG A 173 0.16 -13.98 7.57
CA ARG A 173 1.46 -13.52 7.07
C ARG A 173 2.54 -14.59 7.17
N GLU A 174 2.65 -15.27 8.32
CA GLU A 174 3.62 -16.34 8.55
C GLU A 174 3.46 -17.51 7.58
N ARG A 175 2.25 -17.72 7.06
CA ARG A 175 1.93 -18.76 6.07
C ARG A 175 1.76 -18.22 4.65
N ASN A 176 2.21 -17.01 4.38
CA ASN A 176 2.03 -16.35 3.08
C ASN A 176 0.59 -16.47 2.51
N GLY A 177 -0.42 -16.35 3.36
CA GLY A 177 -1.83 -16.45 2.98
C GLY A 177 -2.36 -17.87 2.73
N MET A 178 -1.58 -18.91 3.01
CA MET A 178 -2.00 -20.31 2.80
C MET A 178 -2.89 -20.89 3.92
N GLY A 179 -3.14 -20.13 5.00
CA GLY A 179 -4.05 -20.56 6.07
C GLY A 179 -5.52 -20.49 5.67
N THR A 180 -6.35 -21.41 6.17
CA THR A 180 -7.80 -21.33 5.97
C THR A 180 -8.46 -20.45 7.00
N VAL A 181 -9.51 -19.72 6.61
CA VAL A 181 -10.32 -18.90 7.53
C VAL A 181 -10.89 -19.77 8.66
N THR A 182 -11.27 -21.02 8.34
CA THR A 182 -11.80 -21.99 9.30
C THR A 182 -10.77 -22.36 10.39
N SER A 183 -9.51 -22.63 10.01
CA SER A 183 -8.48 -22.94 11.00
C SER A 183 -8.21 -21.74 11.91
N ILE A 184 -8.05 -20.56 11.32
CA ILE A 184 -7.75 -19.33 12.06
C ILE A 184 -8.90 -18.97 13.03
N SER A 185 -10.16 -19.05 12.59
CA SER A 185 -11.30 -18.75 13.46
C SER A 185 -11.42 -19.74 14.62
N ARG A 186 -11.10 -21.03 14.39
CA ARG A 186 -11.06 -22.05 15.43
C ARG A 186 -9.96 -21.76 16.45
N ASP A 187 -8.75 -21.46 15.99
CA ASP A 187 -7.60 -21.16 16.84
C ASP A 187 -7.83 -19.92 17.71
N LEU A 188 -8.63 -18.97 17.22
CA LEU A 188 -9.02 -17.74 17.92
C LEU A 188 -10.29 -17.87 18.78
N GLY A 189 -10.95 -19.03 18.77
CA GLY A 189 -12.20 -19.24 19.52
C GLY A 189 -13.34 -18.31 19.07
N CYS A 190 -13.40 -17.94 17.78
CA CYS A 190 -14.45 -17.06 17.25
C CYS A 190 -15.11 -17.65 16.00
N SER A 191 -16.30 -17.14 15.66
CA SER A 191 -16.96 -17.55 14.42
C SER A 191 -16.26 -16.97 13.19
N GLN A 192 -16.36 -17.67 12.05
CA GLN A 192 -15.85 -17.13 10.77
C GLN A 192 -16.48 -15.79 10.39
N LYS A 193 -17.78 -15.61 10.71
CA LYS A 193 -18.48 -14.33 10.50
C LYS A 193 -17.81 -13.23 11.29
N HIS A 194 -17.60 -13.45 12.60
CA HIS A 194 -16.95 -12.44 13.46
C HIS A 194 -15.53 -12.10 12.98
N LEU A 195 -14.74 -13.10 12.58
CA LEU A 195 -13.40 -12.87 12.01
C LEU A 195 -13.48 -12.06 10.73
N ASN A 196 -14.47 -12.36 9.86
CA ASN A 196 -14.67 -11.61 8.61
C ASN A 196 -15.04 -10.15 8.88
N ASP A 197 -15.94 -9.90 9.82
CA ASP A 197 -16.37 -8.53 10.20
C ASP A 197 -15.21 -7.71 10.80
N LEU A 198 -14.36 -8.35 11.62
CA LEU A 198 -13.15 -7.74 12.15
C LEU A 198 -12.17 -7.36 11.02
N PHE A 199 -11.94 -8.28 10.08
CA PHE A 199 -11.06 -8.02 8.95
C PHE A 199 -11.56 -6.89 8.05
N HIS A 200 -12.85 -6.87 7.73
CA HIS A 200 -13.44 -5.78 6.95
C HIS A 200 -13.32 -4.43 7.65
N ARG A 201 -13.54 -4.39 8.96
CA ARG A 201 -13.43 -3.16 9.74
C ARG A 201 -12.00 -2.61 9.78
N HIS A 202 -11.00 -3.48 10.00
CA HIS A 202 -9.62 -3.08 10.27
C HIS A 202 -8.74 -3.01 9.04
N PHE A 203 -9.01 -3.86 8.03
CA PHE A 203 -8.19 -3.97 6.81
C PHE A 203 -8.97 -3.69 5.54
N GLY A 204 -10.28 -3.59 5.63
CA GLY A 204 -11.15 -3.40 4.50
C GLY A 204 -11.43 -4.66 3.68
N LEU A 205 -10.67 -5.72 3.85
CA LEU A 205 -10.81 -6.99 3.13
C LEU A 205 -11.15 -8.12 4.09
N GLY A 206 -11.96 -9.09 3.62
CA GLY A 206 -12.11 -10.34 4.36
C GLY A 206 -10.80 -11.16 4.37
N PRO A 207 -10.61 -12.04 5.37
CA PRO A 207 -9.37 -12.79 5.55
C PRO A 207 -8.98 -13.66 4.35
N LYS A 208 -9.96 -14.22 3.62
CA LYS A 208 -9.72 -15.00 2.41
C LYS A 208 -9.09 -14.14 1.29
N ARG A 209 -9.65 -12.95 1.06
CA ARG A 209 -9.16 -12.02 0.02
C ARG A 209 -7.79 -11.47 0.39
N TYR A 210 -7.59 -11.15 1.67
CA TYR A 210 -6.29 -10.75 2.20
C TYR A 210 -5.24 -11.86 2.04
N GLY A 211 -5.60 -13.12 2.32
CA GLY A 211 -4.73 -14.28 2.08
C GLY A 211 -4.35 -14.43 0.61
N THR A 212 -5.28 -14.18 -0.33
CA THR A 212 -4.98 -14.19 -1.78
C THR A 212 -3.95 -13.11 -2.15
N LEU A 213 -4.06 -11.93 -1.56
CA LEU A 213 -3.10 -10.84 -1.75
C LEU A 213 -1.70 -11.20 -1.23
N LEU A 214 -1.61 -11.85 -0.06
CA LEU A 214 -0.33 -12.32 0.48
C LEU A 214 0.32 -13.40 -0.40
N ARG A 215 -0.47 -14.34 -0.95
CA ARG A 215 0.03 -15.35 -1.90
C ARG A 215 0.55 -14.71 -3.18
N PHE A 216 -0.18 -13.72 -3.70
CA PHE A 216 0.26 -12.95 -4.86
C PHE A 216 1.58 -12.22 -4.61
N GLN A 217 1.73 -11.55 -3.46
CA GLN A 217 2.98 -10.87 -3.10
C GLN A 217 4.15 -11.86 -2.90
N SER A 218 3.90 -12.99 -2.27
CA SER A 218 4.90 -14.06 -2.15
C SER A 218 5.35 -14.58 -3.51
N LEU A 219 4.42 -14.75 -4.45
CA LEU A 219 4.74 -15.12 -5.83
C LEU A 219 5.57 -14.04 -6.53
N LEU A 220 5.22 -12.76 -6.41
CA LEU A 220 6.01 -11.67 -7.00
C LEU A 220 7.45 -11.67 -6.52
N GLN A 221 7.67 -11.80 -5.20
CA GLN A 221 9.00 -11.90 -4.61
C GLN A 221 9.80 -13.09 -5.16
N ARG A 222 9.14 -14.23 -5.35
CA ARG A 222 9.77 -15.41 -5.94
C ARG A 222 10.19 -15.18 -7.39
N LEU A 223 9.36 -14.47 -8.18
CA LEU A 223 9.63 -14.17 -9.58
C LEU A 223 10.84 -13.24 -9.78
N GLU A 224 11.20 -12.40 -8.80
CA GLU A 224 12.42 -11.57 -8.89
C GLU A 224 13.69 -12.40 -9.04
N MET A 225 13.72 -13.57 -8.42
CA MET A 225 14.88 -14.46 -8.36
C MET A 225 14.78 -15.64 -9.34
N THR A 226 13.74 -15.68 -10.18
CA THR A 226 13.45 -16.83 -11.04
C THR A 226 13.72 -16.50 -12.51
N THR A 227 14.46 -17.39 -13.19
CA THR A 227 14.65 -17.39 -14.64
C THR A 227 14.02 -18.67 -15.21
N GLY A 228 13.12 -18.53 -16.18
CA GLY A 228 12.44 -19.70 -16.77
C GLY A 228 11.51 -20.43 -15.81
N PRO A 229 10.45 -19.76 -15.29
CA PRO A 229 9.57 -20.32 -14.27
C PRO A 229 8.71 -21.47 -14.80
N ASP A 230 8.60 -22.55 -14.02
CA ASP A 230 7.53 -23.53 -14.15
C ASP A 230 6.26 -22.97 -13.47
N TRP A 231 5.33 -22.48 -14.29
CA TRP A 231 4.14 -21.79 -13.80
C TRP A 231 3.19 -22.73 -13.03
N ALA A 232 3.13 -24.01 -13.40
CA ALA A 232 2.28 -24.99 -12.72
C ALA A 232 2.84 -25.29 -11.32
N GLN A 233 4.14 -25.48 -11.22
CA GLN A 233 4.82 -25.68 -9.93
C GLN A 233 4.70 -24.45 -9.04
N LEU A 234 4.98 -23.25 -9.55
CA LEU A 234 4.85 -22.01 -8.78
C LEU A 234 3.43 -21.77 -8.28
N ALA A 235 2.41 -22.11 -9.08
CA ALA A 235 1.03 -21.99 -8.63
C ALA A 235 0.76 -22.84 -7.38
N LEU A 236 1.23 -24.08 -7.35
CA LEU A 236 1.06 -24.97 -6.21
C LEU A 236 1.88 -24.54 -5.00
N GLU A 237 3.14 -24.16 -5.20
CA GLU A 237 4.04 -23.68 -4.13
C GLU A 237 3.50 -22.44 -3.40
N HIS A 238 2.80 -21.56 -4.15
CA HIS A 238 2.20 -20.34 -3.58
C HIS A 238 0.71 -20.51 -3.20
N GLY A 239 0.20 -21.76 -3.13
CA GLY A 239 -1.14 -22.07 -2.62
C GLY A 239 -2.29 -21.66 -3.54
N PHE A 240 -2.04 -21.54 -4.84
CA PHE A 240 -3.10 -21.47 -5.84
C PHE A 240 -3.60 -22.88 -6.18
N TYR A 241 -4.86 -22.99 -6.62
CA TYR A 241 -5.43 -24.26 -6.95
C TYR A 241 -4.75 -24.90 -8.17
N ASP A 242 -4.51 -24.09 -9.20
CA ASP A 242 -3.80 -24.44 -10.43
C ASP A 242 -3.20 -23.18 -11.09
N GLN A 243 -2.49 -23.37 -12.21
CA GLN A 243 -1.92 -22.30 -13.01
C GLN A 243 -2.97 -21.30 -13.52
N SER A 244 -4.16 -21.78 -13.90
CA SER A 244 -5.24 -20.93 -14.42
C SER A 244 -5.76 -19.98 -13.34
N HIS A 245 -5.99 -20.50 -12.13
CA HIS A 245 -6.38 -19.71 -10.98
C HIS A 245 -5.30 -18.67 -10.64
N MET A 246 -4.03 -19.06 -10.61
CA MET A 246 -2.91 -18.14 -10.39
C MET A 246 -2.90 -17.04 -11.45
N THR A 247 -3.02 -17.40 -12.73
CA THR A 247 -3.01 -16.44 -13.85
C THR A 247 -4.16 -15.44 -13.76
N ASN A 248 -5.36 -15.88 -13.36
CA ASN A 248 -6.52 -15.01 -13.19
C ASN A 248 -6.32 -14.02 -12.04
N VAL A 249 -5.80 -14.47 -10.88
CA VAL A 249 -5.45 -13.59 -9.78
C VAL A 249 -4.38 -12.59 -10.21
N PHE A 250 -3.36 -13.04 -10.92
CA PHE A 250 -2.27 -12.21 -11.41
C PHE A 250 -2.77 -11.10 -12.34
N ARG A 251 -3.65 -11.45 -13.30
CA ARG A 251 -4.29 -10.45 -14.19
C ARG A 251 -5.13 -9.43 -13.43
N THR A 252 -5.89 -9.87 -12.43
CA THR A 252 -6.68 -8.96 -11.59
C THR A 252 -5.80 -7.95 -10.87
N MET A 253 -4.66 -8.41 -10.33
CA MET A 253 -3.76 -7.59 -9.53
C MET A 253 -2.87 -6.67 -10.38
N THR A 254 -2.43 -7.12 -11.57
CA THR A 254 -1.41 -6.42 -12.37
C THR A 254 -1.90 -5.91 -13.72
N GLY A 255 -3.01 -6.44 -14.24
CA GLY A 255 -3.43 -6.24 -15.64
C GLY A 255 -2.73 -7.16 -16.64
N HIS A 256 -1.67 -7.86 -16.23
CA HIS A 256 -0.83 -8.70 -17.09
C HIS A 256 -0.92 -10.18 -16.72
N THR A 257 -0.56 -11.05 -17.66
CA THR A 257 -0.21 -12.43 -17.34
C THR A 257 1.10 -12.48 -16.57
N PRO A 258 1.42 -13.55 -15.82
CA PRO A 258 2.72 -13.68 -15.15
C PRO A 258 3.91 -13.50 -16.11
N SER A 259 3.84 -14.07 -17.31
CA SER A 259 4.90 -13.91 -18.34
C SER A 259 4.97 -12.47 -18.87
N GLY A 260 3.81 -11.83 -19.09
CA GLY A 260 3.75 -10.42 -19.50
C GLY A 260 4.32 -9.47 -18.45
N TYR A 261 4.05 -9.73 -17.17
CA TYR A 261 4.65 -8.99 -16.06
C TYR A 261 6.17 -9.13 -16.07
N MET A 262 6.70 -10.35 -16.18
CA MET A 262 8.16 -10.56 -16.21
C MET A 262 8.86 -9.87 -17.39
N ALA A 263 8.19 -9.78 -18.54
CA ALA A 263 8.72 -9.09 -19.71
C ALA A 263 8.76 -7.56 -19.56
N ASN A 264 7.84 -7.00 -18.76
CA ASN A 264 7.66 -5.54 -18.65
C ASN A 264 8.00 -4.98 -17.27
N ARG A 265 8.44 -5.81 -16.31
CA ARG A 265 8.75 -5.35 -14.94
C ARG A 265 9.87 -4.30 -14.94
N GLY A 266 9.67 -3.28 -14.10
CA GLY A 266 10.67 -2.26 -13.81
C GLY A 266 11.68 -2.71 -12.75
N PRO A 267 12.50 -1.78 -12.25
CA PRO A 267 13.48 -2.05 -11.20
C PRO A 267 12.87 -2.26 -9.80
N PHE A 268 11.60 -1.94 -9.62
CA PHE A 268 10.89 -2.05 -8.36
C PHE A 268 9.77 -3.08 -8.45
N LEU A 269 9.67 -3.96 -7.46
CA LEU A 269 8.79 -5.13 -7.45
C LEU A 269 7.31 -4.82 -7.77
N ASN A 270 6.78 -3.76 -7.19
CA ASN A 270 5.36 -3.42 -7.31
C ASN A 270 5.08 -2.33 -8.36
N TRP A 271 6.06 -1.99 -9.20
CA TRP A 271 5.96 -0.92 -10.18
C TRP A 271 6.25 -1.41 -11.58
N LEU A 272 5.35 -1.10 -12.50
CA LEU A 272 5.49 -1.44 -13.90
C LEU A 272 5.39 -0.15 -14.74
N PRO A 273 6.35 0.12 -15.62
CA PRO A 273 6.22 1.21 -16.58
C PRO A 273 5.03 0.94 -17.50
N VAL A 274 4.21 1.96 -17.76
CA VAL A 274 3.25 1.91 -18.85
C VAL A 274 4.01 2.22 -20.14
N VAL A 275 4.13 1.22 -21.00
CA VAL A 275 4.78 1.37 -22.31
C VAL A 275 3.71 1.88 -23.26
N GLU A 276 3.92 3.04 -23.87
CA GLU A 276 3.04 3.55 -24.91
C GLU A 276 3.05 2.56 -26.09
N ALA A 277 1.86 2.17 -26.54
CA ALA A 277 1.73 1.38 -27.76
C ALA A 277 2.29 2.21 -28.92
N ARG A 278 3.33 1.66 -29.59
CA ARG A 278 3.89 2.24 -30.81
C ARG A 278 2.91 2.14 -31.97
#